data_ba198d018747f62560165284870efdcc
#
_entry.id   ba198d018747f62560165284870efdcc
#
_cell.length_a   1.000
_cell.length_b   1.000
_cell.length_c   1.000
_cell.angle_alpha   90.00
_cell.angle_beta   90.00
_cell.angle_gamma   90.00
#
_symmetry.space_group_name_H-M   'P 1'
#
loop_
_entity.id
_entity.type
_entity.pdbx_description
1 polymer ?
#
loop_
_entity_poly.entity_id
_entity_poly.type
_entity_poly.pdbx_seq_one_letter_code
_entity_poly.pdbx_strand_id
1 'polypeptide(L)'
;MRTTTYCYPWDLARLGVARVLGEIAGHGFQAIDLAATYHPIDALSPRGGLNLFSDARGAVYFPARADRYGRIKPRIHTSEIARVWPEAADVGARIGLGLNSWTITLFQPWIRDAHPDCARVLPWGDSSGSGVCAANPDVSAYVAELCADLSDQCGVDLVRLEGVFSHTFDLDWLRPRTLVPVPQLARTLSNLCFCNSCKARGTGAGLDVEALQVRVVKAIEAEIAGEAGSEARLSTLTADTELMAFTESHVVASIELVRAVRARLGSDAQVSCNVATPYRALLGETRDDALLGGYISAITQVDLNVLNAAGNPLITALNAAIDRPRPLSALYVTIHNPTVTGGAQTAEFGPDRMLPNLQAAADLGVREFSLYNFGLLPDADVRAFMKALSQLRLE
;
A
#
# COMPACT_ATOMS: atom_id res chain seq x y z
N MET A 1 -20.49 6.38 10.84
CA MET A 1 -19.49 6.69 9.77
C MET A 1 -18.30 7.35 10.42
N ARG A 2 -17.08 6.85 10.16
CA ARG A 2 -15.81 7.42 10.65
C ARG A 2 -15.12 8.17 9.50
N THR A 3 -14.44 9.26 9.82
CA THR A 3 -13.72 10.08 8.82
C THR A 3 -12.28 10.27 9.26
N THR A 4 -11.35 10.01 8.34
CA THR A 4 -9.92 10.16 8.59
C THR A 4 -9.25 10.95 7.47
N THR A 5 -8.04 11.42 7.69
CA THR A 5 -7.24 12.02 6.63
C THR A 5 -5.78 11.62 6.74
N TYR A 6 -5.17 11.38 5.60
CA TYR A 6 -3.74 11.12 5.51
C TYR A 6 -2.94 12.39 5.75
N CYS A 7 -1.84 12.26 6.48
CA CYS A 7 -0.95 13.37 6.83
C CYS A 7 0.52 12.96 6.74
N TYR A 8 1.34 13.94 6.43
CA TYR A 8 2.78 13.76 6.45
C TYR A 8 3.42 14.40 7.69
N PRO A 9 4.37 13.70 8.35
CA PRO A 9 5.04 14.24 9.54
C PRO A 9 5.80 15.53 9.27
N TRP A 10 6.38 15.71 8.08
CA TRP A 10 7.11 16.95 7.75
C TRP A 10 6.20 18.18 7.64
N ASP A 11 4.93 18.02 7.26
CA ASP A 11 3.97 19.13 7.28
C ASP A 11 3.61 19.51 8.72
N LEU A 12 3.43 18.53 9.60
CA LEU A 12 3.17 18.76 11.02
C LEU A 12 4.39 19.40 11.72
N ALA A 13 5.61 18.95 11.41
CA ALA A 13 6.83 19.55 11.92
C ALA A 13 6.95 21.03 11.54
N ARG A 14 6.69 21.35 10.27
CA ARG A 14 6.79 22.70 9.73
C ARG A 14 5.72 23.66 10.25
N LEU A 15 4.47 23.17 10.36
CA LEU A 15 3.32 24.02 10.68
C LEU A 15 2.96 24.03 12.16
N GLY A 16 3.53 23.12 12.95
CA GLY A 16 3.21 22.90 14.36
C GLY A 16 2.11 21.85 14.55
N VAL A 17 2.44 20.79 15.30
CA VAL A 17 1.57 19.61 15.49
C VAL A 17 0.20 20.00 16.05
N ALA A 18 0.18 20.74 17.16
CA ALA A 18 -1.07 21.13 17.83
C ALA A 18 -1.98 21.98 16.92
N ARG A 19 -1.39 22.85 16.10
CA ARG A 19 -2.14 23.67 15.16
C ARG A 19 -2.79 22.81 14.08
N VAL A 20 -2.00 21.95 13.41
CA VAL A 20 -2.51 21.12 12.30
C VAL A 20 -3.57 20.14 12.79
N LEU A 21 -3.34 19.46 13.91
CA LEU A 21 -4.33 18.53 14.48
C LEU A 21 -5.60 19.26 14.91
N GLY A 22 -5.49 20.48 15.46
CA GLY A 22 -6.65 21.31 15.76
C GLY A 22 -7.45 21.73 14.50
N GLU A 23 -6.77 22.06 13.40
CA GLU A 23 -7.41 22.36 12.12
C GLU A 23 -8.14 21.12 11.58
N ILE A 24 -7.50 19.93 11.60
CA ILE A 24 -8.09 18.66 11.16
C ILE A 24 -9.35 18.32 11.98
N ALA A 25 -9.25 18.38 13.29
CA ALA A 25 -10.41 18.16 14.17
C ALA A 25 -11.52 19.19 13.93
N GLY A 26 -11.17 20.46 13.68
CA GLY A 26 -12.09 21.53 13.34
C GLY A 26 -12.85 21.31 12.02
N HIS A 27 -12.28 20.57 11.07
CA HIS A 27 -12.98 20.11 9.88
C HIS A 27 -13.94 18.92 10.13
N GLY A 28 -13.89 18.29 11.31
CA GLY A 28 -14.73 17.16 11.67
C GLY A 28 -14.13 15.78 11.41
N PHE A 29 -12.84 15.68 11.10
CA PHE A 29 -12.15 14.38 11.07
C PHE A 29 -12.02 13.81 12.48
N GLN A 30 -12.13 12.49 12.58
CA GLN A 30 -12.10 11.75 13.85
C GLN A 30 -10.76 11.07 14.12
N ALA A 31 -9.93 10.92 13.06
CA ALA A 31 -8.58 10.41 13.19
C ALA A 31 -7.68 10.92 12.04
N ILE A 32 -6.38 10.77 12.22
CA ILE A 32 -5.39 10.95 11.17
C ILE A 32 -4.69 9.63 10.85
N ASP A 33 -4.33 9.44 9.58
CA ASP A 33 -3.45 8.39 9.08
C ASP A 33 -2.06 9.02 8.87
N LEU A 34 -1.21 9.00 9.90
CA LEU A 34 0.09 9.68 9.88
C LEU A 34 1.16 8.76 9.28
N ALA A 35 1.97 9.25 8.33
CA ALA A 35 3.01 8.45 7.72
C ALA A 35 4.10 8.07 8.73
N ALA A 36 4.27 6.76 8.97
CA ALA A 36 5.34 6.20 9.81
C ALA A 36 6.61 5.93 9.00
N THR A 37 6.43 5.49 7.75
CA THR A 37 7.47 5.32 6.75
C THR A 37 6.98 5.83 5.42
N TYR A 38 7.90 6.28 4.59
CA TYR A 38 7.55 6.64 3.22
C TYR A 38 8.68 6.30 2.25
N HIS A 39 8.33 6.13 0.98
CA HIS A 39 9.25 5.96 -0.14
C HIS A 39 9.85 7.31 -0.57
N PRO A 40 10.79 7.34 -1.54
CA PRO A 40 11.25 8.60 -2.15
C PRO A 40 10.08 9.45 -2.61
N ILE A 41 10.14 10.75 -2.32
CA ILE A 41 9.06 11.67 -2.65
C ILE A 41 9.57 13.11 -2.81
N ASP A 42 8.95 13.82 -3.74
CA ASP A 42 8.86 15.27 -3.78
C ASP A 42 7.41 15.68 -3.57
N ALA A 43 7.12 16.32 -2.44
CA ALA A 43 5.77 16.70 -2.04
C ALA A 43 5.63 18.22 -1.95
N LEU A 44 4.77 18.80 -2.80
CA LEU A 44 4.44 20.23 -2.77
C LEU A 44 3.20 20.47 -1.91
N SER A 45 3.39 21.09 -0.76
CA SER A 45 2.30 21.50 0.14
C SER A 45 1.88 22.96 -0.15
N PRO A 46 0.57 23.23 -0.32
CA PRO A 46 0.05 24.60 -0.43
C PRO A 46 -0.23 25.25 0.94
N ARG A 47 -0.18 24.48 2.03
CA ARG A 47 -0.57 24.95 3.36
C ARG A 47 0.52 25.77 4.03
N GLY A 48 0.14 26.90 4.62
CA GLY A 48 1.07 27.81 5.29
C GLY A 48 2.12 28.44 4.37
N GLY A 49 1.79 28.60 3.09
CA GLY A 49 2.67 28.99 1.99
C GLY A 49 3.24 27.78 1.25
N LEU A 50 3.60 27.96 0.00
CA LEU A 50 4.17 26.90 -0.84
C LEU A 50 5.45 26.33 -0.23
N ASN A 51 5.51 25.03 -0.08
CA ASN A 51 6.68 24.32 0.43
C ASN A 51 6.88 23.00 -0.30
N LEU A 52 8.10 22.76 -0.75
CA LEU A 52 8.51 21.48 -1.33
C LEU A 52 9.32 20.70 -0.30
N PHE A 53 8.79 19.56 0.12
CA PHE A 53 9.55 18.56 0.86
C PHE A 53 10.13 17.54 -0.11
N SER A 54 11.39 17.16 0.08
CA SER A 54 12.07 16.17 -0.76
C SER A 54 12.83 15.15 0.09
N ASP A 55 12.60 13.87 -0.15
CA ASP A 55 13.42 12.76 0.34
C ASP A 55 13.69 11.78 -0.81
N ALA A 56 14.95 11.75 -1.28
CA ALA A 56 15.35 10.94 -2.43
C ALA A 56 15.48 9.43 -2.13
N ARG A 57 15.35 8.99 -0.89
CA ARG A 57 15.57 7.58 -0.50
C ARG A 57 14.44 6.93 0.26
N GLY A 58 13.51 7.71 0.79
CA GLY A 58 12.53 7.25 1.76
C GLY A 58 13.13 7.04 3.15
N ALA A 59 12.32 7.08 4.19
CA ALA A 59 12.76 7.02 5.57
C ALA A 59 11.67 6.52 6.53
N VAL A 60 12.10 6.35 7.78
CA VAL A 60 11.25 6.23 8.96
C VAL A 60 11.10 7.61 9.59
N TYR A 61 9.89 7.99 9.95
CA TYR A 61 9.54 9.32 10.43
C TYR A 61 9.11 9.37 11.90
N PHE A 62 9.39 8.31 12.67
CA PHE A 62 9.23 8.28 14.12
C PHE A 62 10.56 7.93 14.81
N PRO A 63 10.74 8.13 16.13
CA PRO A 63 12.01 7.89 16.83
C PRO A 63 12.21 6.39 17.10
N ALA A 64 12.40 5.59 16.05
CA ALA A 64 12.54 4.16 16.13
C ALA A 64 13.74 3.74 17.00
N ARG A 65 13.54 2.74 17.86
CA ARG A 65 14.53 2.22 18.81
C ARG A 65 15.40 1.15 18.16
N ALA A 66 16.56 1.54 17.62
CA ALA A 66 17.41 0.71 16.77
C ALA A 66 17.84 -0.63 17.41
N ASP A 67 17.89 -0.73 18.74
CA ASP A 67 18.21 -1.95 19.49
C ASP A 67 17.13 -3.04 19.37
N ARG A 68 15.89 -2.70 19.07
CA ARG A 68 14.78 -3.64 18.87
C ARG A 68 14.87 -4.43 17.55
N TYR A 69 15.54 -3.88 16.56
CA TYR A 69 15.56 -4.42 15.20
C TYR A 69 16.71 -5.41 14.99
N GLY A 70 16.49 -6.39 14.14
CA GLY A 70 17.48 -7.35 13.72
C GLY A 70 18.54 -6.74 12.79
N ARG A 71 18.84 -7.41 11.68
CA ARG A 71 19.88 -6.98 10.72
C ARG A 71 19.54 -5.64 10.04
N ILE A 72 18.30 -5.42 9.67
CA ILE A 72 17.84 -4.17 9.05
C ILE A 72 17.55 -3.17 10.17
N LYS A 73 18.27 -2.06 10.20
CA LYS A 73 18.06 -0.97 11.16
C LYS A 73 17.31 0.18 10.51
N PRO A 74 16.35 0.84 11.21
CA PRO A 74 15.57 1.93 10.63
C PRO A 74 16.45 3.11 10.20
N ARG A 75 16.23 3.61 8.99
CA ARG A 75 16.79 4.88 8.55
C ARG A 75 15.84 6.00 8.98
N ILE A 76 16.08 6.60 10.14
CA ILE A 76 15.30 7.75 10.62
C ILE A 76 15.69 8.99 9.80
N HIS A 77 14.69 9.78 9.37
CA HIS A 77 14.92 10.98 8.54
C HIS A 77 15.70 12.05 9.32
N THR A 78 15.04 12.78 10.20
CA THR A 78 15.63 13.76 11.14
C THR A 78 14.96 13.63 12.48
N SER A 79 15.67 14.04 13.56
CA SER A 79 15.10 14.02 14.89
C SER A 79 13.93 15.00 15.04
N GLU A 80 13.93 16.10 14.29
CA GLU A 80 12.86 17.09 14.27
C GLU A 80 11.56 16.50 13.73
N ILE A 81 11.61 15.84 12.56
CA ILE A 81 10.43 15.20 11.98
C ILE A 81 10.01 13.98 12.79
N ALA A 82 10.97 13.18 13.29
CA ALA A 82 10.64 12.00 14.08
C ALA A 82 9.87 12.31 15.37
N ARG A 83 10.16 13.45 16.02
CA ARG A 83 9.44 13.89 17.24
C ARG A 83 7.98 14.24 17.01
N VAL A 84 7.56 14.42 15.78
CA VAL A 84 6.13 14.65 15.45
C VAL A 84 5.24 13.53 15.95
N TRP A 85 5.70 12.28 15.88
CA TRP A 85 4.89 11.12 16.26
C TRP A 85 4.49 11.12 17.75
N PRO A 86 5.41 11.16 18.72
CA PRO A 86 5.01 11.25 20.13
C PRO A 86 4.23 12.53 20.44
N GLU A 87 4.56 13.66 19.82
CA GLU A 87 3.80 14.89 20.01
C GLU A 87 2.37 14.78 19.45
N ALA A 88 2.19 14.12 18.29
CA ALA A 88 0.88 13.89 17.71
C ALA A 88 0.03 12.96 18.57
N ALA A 89 0.63 11.93 19.18
CA ALA A 89 -0.05 11.05 20.13
C ALA A 89 -0.56 11.84 21.35
N ASP A 90 0.30 12.67 21.96
CA ASP A 90 -0.07 13.49 23.11
C ASP A 90 -1.14 14.53 22.78
N VAL A 91 -1.02 15.20 21.65
CA VAL A 91 -1.99 16.22 21.23
C VAL A 91 -3.31 15.54 20.84
N GLY A 92 -3.27 14.48 20.04
CA GLY A 92 -4.45 13.73 19.62
C GLY A 92 -5.27 13.24 20.80
N ALA A 93 -4.62 12.64 21.81
CA ALA A 93 -5.28 12.20 23.04
C ALA A 93 -5.99 13.34 23.79
N ARG A 94 -5.36 14.52 23.83
CA ARG A 94 -5.97 15.70 24.51
C ARG A 94 -7.20 16.25 23.81
N ILE A 95 -7.25 16.19 22.49
CA ILE A 95 -8.37 16.76 21.69
C ILE A 95 -9.38 15.71 21.20
N GLY A 96 -9.17 14.43 21.56
CA GLY A 96 -10.04 13.32 21.14
C GLY A 96 -9.91 12.95 19.65
N LEU A 97 -8.76 13.22 19.02
CA LEU A 97 -8.46 12.87 17.64
C LEU A 97 -7.65 11.56 17.62
N GLY A 98 -8.20 10.51 16.98
CA GLY A 98 -7.52 9.21 16.85
C GLY A 98 -6.24 9.29 16.03
N LEU A 99 -5.30 8.39 16.32
CA LEU A 99 -4.01 8.31 15.64
C LEU A 99 -3.83 6.91 15.01
N ASN A 100 -3.86 6.84 13.70
CA ASN A 100 -3.53 5.65 12.94
C ASN A 100 -2.13 5.78 12.34
N SER A 101 -1.43 4.67 12.09
CA SER A 101 -0.22 4.71 11.29
C SER A 101 -0.53 4.46 9.82
N TRP A 102 0.17 5.18 8.96
CA TRP A 102 0.29 4.90 7.55
C TRP A 102 1.71 4.43 7.26
N THR A 103 1.83 3.14 6.94
CA THR A 103 3.12 2.44 6.88
C THR A 103 3.35 1.85 5.51
N ILE A 104 4.25 2.46 4.73
CA ILE A 104 4.73 1.90 3.47
C ILE A 104 5.70 0.76 3.78
N THR A 105 5.40 -0.45 3.31
CA THR A 105 6.13 -1.66 3.71
C THR A 105 7.28 -2.02 2.78
N LEU A 106 7.03 -2.34 1.51
CA LEU A 106 8.04 -2.92 0.61
C LEU A 106 8.73 -1.89 -0.30
N PHE A 107 8.21 -0.66 -0.43
CA PHE A 107 8.83 0.40 -1.23
C PHE A 107 9.89 1.15 -0.44
N GLN A 108 11.00 0.47 -0.13
CA GLN A 108 12.06 0.96 0.73
C GLN A 108 13.42 0.83 0.03
N PRO A 109 13.74 1.70 -0.96
CA PRO A 109 14.99 1.60 -1.72
C PRO A 109 16.24 1.71 -0.86
N TRP A 110 16.19 2.42 0.26
CA TRP A 110 17.30 2.51 1.20
C TRP A 110 17.64 1.14 1.85
N ILE A 111 16.64 0.25 2.04
CA ILE A 111 16.90 -1.13 2.53
C ILE A 111 17.65 -1.92 1.45
N ARG A 112 17.18 -1.85 0.20
CA ARG A 112 17.86 -2.48 -0.94
C ARG A 112 19.31 -2.01 -1.05
N ASP A 113 19.57 -0.71 -0.88
CA ASP A 113 20.90 -0.14 -1.01
C ASP A 113 21.84 -0.60 0.11
N ALA A 114 21.32 -0.71 1.34
CA ALA A 114 22.08 -1.20 2.50
C ALA A 114 22.17 -2.73 2.58
N HIS A 115 21.17 -3.44 2.05
CA HIS A 115 21.01 -4.90 2.09
C HIS A 115 20.56 -5.42 0.72
N PRO A 116 21.47 -5.51 -0.28
CA PRO A 116 21.11 -5.91 -1.65
C PRO A 116 20.44 -7.27 -1.78
N ASP A 117 20.71 -8.20 -0.84
CA ASP A 117 20.07 -9.51 -0.75
C ASP A 117 18.60 -9.47 -0.33
N CYS A 118 18.12 -8.34 0.19
CA CYS A 118 16.71 -8.09 0.47
C CYS A 118 15.93 -7.56 -0.76
N ALA A 119 16.65 -7.16 -1.81
CA ALA A 119 16.03 -6.60 -3.01
C ALA A 119 15.13 -7.62 -3.73
N ARG A 120 14.06 -7.11 -4.35
CA ARG A 120 13.40 -7.87 -5.41
C ARG A 120 14.34 -8.04 -6.59
N VAL A 121 14.32 -9.22 -7.19
CA VAL A 121 15.00 -9.52 -8.44
C VAL A 121 13.96 -9.79 -9.52
N LEU A 122 14.03 -9.02 -10.60
CA LEU A 122 13.15 -9.14 -11.74
C LEU A 122 13.42 -10.46 -12.49
N PRO A 123 12.47 -10.96 -13.31
CA PRO A 123 12.67 -12.24 -14.01
C PRO A 123 13.95 -12.31 -14.82
N TRP A 124 14.40 -11.22 -15.42
CA TRP A 124 15.64 -11.15 -16.21
C TRP A 124 16.92 -10.91 -15.40
N GLY A 125 16.83 -10.90 -14.04
CA GLY A 125 17.99 -10.88 -13.13
C GLY A 125 18.33 -9.52 -12.55
N ASP A 126 17.79 -8.42 -13.02
CA ASP A 126 18.04 -7.09 -12.47
C ASP A 126 17.36 -6.91 -11.11
N SER A 127 18.02 -6.17 -10.21
CA SER A 127 17.38 -5.72 -8.99
C SER A 127 16.32 -4.66 -9.27
N SER A 128 15.14 -4.79 -8.68
CA SER A 128 14.12 -3.76 -8.74
C SER A 128 14.61 -2.46 -8.09
N GLY A 129 14.40 -1.33 -8.78
CA GLY A 129 14.83 -0.01 -8.31
C GLY A 129 14.15 0.46 -7.02
N SER A 130 12.98 -0.06 -6.71
CA SER A 130 12.10 0.53 -5.69
C SER A 130 11.77 -0.37 -4.52
N GLY A 131 11.95 -1.70 -4.61
CA GLY A 131 11.33 -2.59 -3.65
C GLY A 131 12.23 -3.65 -3.05
N VAL A 132 11.83 -4.09 -1.85
CA VAL A 132 12.34 -5.27 -1.16
C VAL A 132 11.33 -6.40 -1.22
N CYS A 133 11.75 -7.63 -0.94
CA CYS A 133 10.93 -8.82 -1.13
C CYS A 133 10.24 -9.26 0.17
N ALA A 134 8.91 -9.43 0.13
CA ALA A 134 8.14 -9.96 1.26
C ALA A 134 8.56 -11.36 1.69
N ALA A 135 9.07 -12.19 0.77
CA ALA A 135 9.56 -13.53 1.08
C ALA A 135 10.91 -13.54 1.83
N ASN A 136 11.59 -12.40 1.92
CA ASN A 136 12.84 -12.31 2.69
C ASN A 136 12.52 -12.20 4.19
N PRO A 137 13.04 -13.12 5.05
CA PRO A 137 12.69 -13.16 6.46
C PRO A 137 13.15 -11.91 7.24
N ASP A 138 14.25 -11.30 6.86
CA ASP A 138 14.74 -10.07 7.52
C ASP A 138 13.82 -8.88 7.21
N VAL A 139 13.26 -8.82 5.99
CA VAL A 139 12.28 -7.80 5.60
C VAL A 139 10.99 -7.98 6.40
N SER A 140 10.47 -9.21 6.48
CA SER A 140 9.26 -9.50 7.25
C SER A 140 9.44 -9.16 8.74
N ALA A 141 10.56 -9.57 9.33
CA ALA A 141 10.89 -9.26 10.73
C ALA A 141 11.04 -7.74 10.96
N TYR A 142 11.67 -7.03 10.03
CA TYR A 142 11.84 -5.58 10.09
C TYR A 142 10.48 -4.86 10.07
N VAL A 143 9.59 -5.20 9.13
CA VAL A 143 8.27 -4.55 9.01
C VAL A 143 7.41 -4.83 10.24
N ALA A 144 7.43 -6.06 10.75
CA ALA A 144 6.69 -6.44 11.95
C ALA A 144 7.18 -5.65 13.19
N GLU A 145 8.50 -5.56 13.37
CA GLU A 145 9.09 -4.81 14.48
C GLU A 145 8.85 -3.31 14.37
N LEU A 146 8.88 -2.76 13.13
CA LEU A 146 8.60 -1.35 12.88
C LEU A 146 7.20 -0.94 13.36
N CYS A 147 6.20 -1.74 13.00
CA CYS A 147 4.82 -1.49 13.42
C CYS A 147 4.66 -1.61 14.94
N ALA A 148 5.30 -2.60 15.56
CA ALA A 148 5.24 -2.80 17.00
C ALA A 148 5.99 -1.71 17.78
N ASP A 149 7.17 -1.31 17.30
CA ASP A 149 7.94 -0.23 17.94
C ASP A 149 7.17 1.09 17.95
N LEU A 150 6.53 1.43 16.83
CA LEU A 150 5.67 2.61 16.73
C LEU A 150 4.47 2.51 17.66
N SER A 151 3.76 1.38 17.63
CA SER A 151 2.56 1.17 18.45
C SER A 151 2.88 1.26 19.96
N ASP A 152 3.98 0.65 20.39
CA ASP A 152 4.43 0.69 21.78
C ASP A 152 4.81 2.11 22.25
N GLN A 153 5.29 2.97 21.33
CA GLN A 153 5.69 4.34 21.68
C GLN A 153 4.52 5.32 21.66
N CYS A 154 3.59 5.15 20.72
CA CYS A 154 2.60 6.18 20.39
C CYS A 154 1.14 5.74 20.58
N GLY A 155 0.87 4.48 20.95
CA GLY A 155 -0.48 3.99 21.19
C GLY A 155 -1.38 4.11 19.95
N VAL A 156 -0.94 3.56 18.82
CA VAL A 156 -1.63 3.68 17.53
C VAL A 156 -2.94 2.88 17.52
N ASP A 157 -4.05 3.51 17.13
CA ASP A 157 -5.38 2.88 17.09
C ASP A 157 -5.49 1.82 15.98
N LEU A 158 -4.90 2.11 14.81
CA LEU A 158 -4.93 1.27 13.61
C LEU A 158 -3.59 1.35 12.89
N VAL A 159 -3.00 0.21 12.57
CA VAL A 159 -1.83 0.11 11.67
C VAL A 159 -2.33 -0.12 10.25
N ARG A 160 -2.20 0.89 9.41
CA ARG A 160 -2.56 0.85 7.99
C ARG A 160 -1.33 0.53 7.15
N LEU A 161 -1.34 -0.65 6.53
CA LEU A 161 -0.23 -1.14 5.71
C LEU A 161 -0.47 -0.79 4.24
N GLU A 162 0.54 -0.25 3.59
CA GLU A 162 0.54 0.02 2.15
C GLU A 162 1.77 -0.61 1.51
N GLY A 163 1.62 -1.03 0.23
CA GLY A 163 2.71 -1.59 -0.54
C GLY A 163 3.17 -2.97 -0.07
N VAL A 164 2.27 -3.82 0.38
CA VAL A 164 2.54 -5.22 0.77
C VAL A 164 2.75 -6.15 -0.43
N PHE A 165 2.40 -5.69 -1.63
CA PHE A 165 2.77 -6.29 -2.91
C PHE A 165 3.73 -5.38 -3.65
N SER A 166 4.62 -5.99 -4.39
CA SER A 166 5.57 -5.27 -5.23
C SER A 166 5.02 -5.11 -6.64
N HIS A 167 5.13 -3.90 -7.18
CA HIS A 167 4.77 -3.56 -8.56
C HIS A 167 6.01 -3.13 -9.34
N THR A 168 6.06 -3.43 -10.62
CA THR A 168 7.17 -3.02 -11.49
C THR A 168 6.74 -1.96 -12.50
N PHE A 169 5.60 -2.16 -13.16
CA PHE A 169 5.11 -1.27 -14.22
C PHE A 169 3.71 -0.70 -13.95
N ASP A 170 3.08 -1.03 -12.81
CA ASP A 170 1.69 -0.69 -12.55
C ASP A 170 1.50 0.71 -11.96
N LEU A 171 2.57 1.30 -11.40
CA LEU A 171 2.55 2.62 -10.79
C LEU A 171 3.37 3.60 -11.64
N ASP A 172 2.74 4.65 -12.13
CA ASP A 172 3.36 5.61 -13.07
C ASP A 172 4.64 6.26 -12.52
N TRP A 173 4.69 6.56 -11.24
CA TRP A 173 5.83 7.19 -10.58
C TRP A 173 6.97 6.22 -10.23
N LEU A 174 6.72 4.90 -10.25
CA LEU A 174 7.73 3.83 -10.06
C LEU A 174 8.13 3.15 -11.36
N ARG A 175 7.41 3.44 -12.43
CA ARG A 175 7.57 2.78 -13.72
C ARG A 175 8.96 3.08 -14.32
N PRO A 176 9.70 2.05 -14.77
CA PRO A 176 10.88 2.25 -15.58
C PRO A 176 10.54 3.06 -16.84
N ARG A 177 11.43 3.96 -17.24
CA ARG A 177 11.26 4.70 -18.49
C ARG A 177 11.39 3.75 -19.68
N THR A 178 10.38 3.73 -20.51
CA THR A 178 10.35 2.96 -21.75
C THR A 178 9.63 3.75 -22.84
N LEU A 179 10.03 3.54 -24.10
CA LEU A 179 9.35 4.09 -25.28
C LEU A 179 8.51 3.02 -25.99
N VAL A 180 8.54 1.80 -25.51
CA VAL A 180 7.70 0.72 -26.02
C VAL A 180 6.52 0.47 -25.09
N PRO A 181 5.33 0.17 -25.61
CA PRO A 181 4.22 -0.28 -24.79
C PRO A 181 4.61 -1.55 -24.03
N VAL A 182 4.28 -1.64 -22.75
CA VAL A 182 4.43 -2.87 -21.98
C VAL A 182 3.06 -3.52 -21.85
N PRO A 183 2.79 -4.63 -22.58
CA PRO A 183 1.50 -5.31 -22.53
C PRO A 183 1.16 -5.84 -21.13
N GLN A 184 -0.13 -6.05 -20.86
CA GLN A 184 -0.61 -6.46 -19.53
C GLN A 184 0.03 -7.76 -19.05
N LEU A 185 0.19 -8.76 -19.94
CA LEU A 185 0.84 -10.02 -19.59
C LEU A 185 2.30 -9.81 -19.16
N ALA A 186 3.05 -9.01 -19.93
CA ALA A 186 4.43 -8.67 -19.57
C ALA A 186 4.50 -7.92 -18.22
N ARG A 187 3.57 -7.01 -17.95
CA ARG A 187 3.49 -6.31 -16.65
C ARG A 187 3.28 -7.31 -15.51
N THR A 188 2.29 -8.19 -15.65
CA THR A 188 1.97 -9.22 -14.65
C THR A 188 3.16 -10.13 -14.37
N LEU A 189 3.80 -10.65 -15.42
CA LEU A 189 4.97 -11.53 -15.29
C LEU A 189 6.18 -10.80 -14.68
N SER A 190 6.38 -9.51 -14.99
CA SER A 190 7.46 -8.68 -14.42
C SER A 190 7.29 -8.42 -12.92
N ASN A 191 6.10 -8.66 -12.35
CA ASN A 191 5.87 -8.58 -10.92
C ASN A 191 6.33 -9.83 -10.15
N LEU A 192 6.69 -10.92 -10.84
CA LEU A 192 7.29 -12.10 -10.22
C LEU A 192 8.71 -11.77 -9.74
N CYS A 193 9.05 -12.23 -8.54
CA CYS A 193 10.37 -12.02 -7.95
C CYS A 193 11.19 -13.32 -7.97
N PHE A 194 12.40 -13.23 -8.48
CA PHE A 194 13.36 -14.35 -8.53
C PHE A 194 14.57 -14.13 -7.61
N CYS A 195 14.40 -13.40 -6.49
CA CYS A 195 15.44 -13.28 -5.48
C CYS A 195 15.73 -14.66 -4.79
N ASN A 196 16.83 -14.75 -4.06
CA ASN A 196 17.23 -15.99 -3.39
C ASN A 196 16.11 -16.56 -2.47
N SER A 197 15.39 -15.71 -1.76
CA SER A 197 14.29 -16.16 -0.89
C SER A 197 13.11 -16.76 -1.68
N CYS A 198 12.73 -16.13 -2.80
CA CYS A 198 11.68 -16.67 -3.68
C CYS A 198 12.12 -17.96 -4.37
N LYS A 199 13.36 -18.01 -4.86
CA LYS A 199 13.93 -19.24 -5.44
C LYS A 199 13.97 -20.38 -4.43
N ALA A 200 14.43 -20.12 -3.21
CA ALA A 200 14.47 -21.12 -2.15
C ALA A 200 13.07 -21.65 -1.79
N ARG A 201 12.06 -20.78 -1.74
CA ARG A 201 10.66 -21.19 -1.52
C ARG A 201 10.15 -22.10 -2.66
N GLY A 202 10.38 -21.70 -3.90
CA GLY A 202 9.97 -22.50 -5.07
C GLY A 202 10.68 -23.86 -5.11
N THR A 203 11.99 -23.88 -4.93
CA THR A 203 12.77 -25.14 -4.90
C THR A 203 12.35 -26.02 -3.72
N GLY A 204 12.09 -25.44 -2.54
CA GLY A 204 11.56 -26.16 -1.38
C GLY A 204 10.17 -26.77 -1.60
N ALA A 205 9.39 -26.21 -2.52
CA ALA A 205 8.11 -26.76 -2.99
C ALA A 205 8.27 -27.77 -4.16
N GLY A 206 9.50 -28.10 -4.56
CA GLY A 206 9.79 -29.07 -5.62
C GLY A 206 9.72 -28.51 -7.05
N LEU A 207 9.72 -27.16 -7.22
CA LEU A 207 9.65 -26.52 -8.54
C LEU A 207 11.05 -26.38 -9.15
N ASP A 208 11.15 -26.56 -10.49
CA ASP A 208 12.33 -26.17 -11.26
C ASP A 208 12.31 -24.66 -11.55
N VAL A 209 12.74 -23.88 -10.54
CA VAL A 209 12.65 -22.40 -10.59
C VAL A 209 13.57 -21.81 -11.68
N GLU A 210 14.68 -22.46 -12.00
CA GLU A 210 15.58 -21.96 -13.06
C GLU A 210 14.94 -22.12 -14.44
N ALA A 211 14.38 -23.29 -14.74
CA ALA A 211 13.65 -23.51 -15.99
C ALA A 211 12.40 -22.62 -16.06
N LEU A 212 11.71 -22.41 -14.94
CA LEU A 212 10.57 -21.51 -14.86
C LEU A 212 10.97 -20.07 -15.16
N GLN A 213 12.06 -19.58 -14.60
CA GLN A 213 12.58 -18.23 -14.86
C GLN A 213 12.83 -18.00 -16.34
N VAL A 214 13.45 -18.97 -17.03
CA VAL A 214 13.70 -18.90 -18.48
C VAL A 214 12.39 -18.81 -19.27
N ARG A 215 11.36 -19.60 -18.91
CA ARG A 215 10.04 -19.54 -19.56
C ARG A 215 9.37 -18.18 -19.40
N VAL A 216 9.43 -17.62 -18.18
CA VAL A 216 8.85 -16.30 -17.86
C VAL A 216 9.55 -15.18 -18.65
N VAL A 217 10.89 -15.19 -18.70
CA VAL A 217 11.65 -14.18 -19.47
C VAL A 217 11.29 -14.23 -20.95
N LYS A 218 11.28 -15.40 -21.56
CA LYS A 218 10.88 -15.56 -22.98
C LYS A 218 9.48 -15.03 -23.26
N ALA A 219 8.53 -15.27 -22.35
CA ALA A 219 7.19 -14.75 -22.51
C ALA A 219 7.14 -13.21 -22.43
N ILE A 220 7.89 -12.60 -21.51
CA ILE A 220 8.00 -11.14 -21.40
C ILE A 220 8.62 -10.54 -22.66
N GLU A 221 9.72 -11.13 -23.16
CA GLU A 221 10.41 -10.68 -24.38
C GLU A 221 9.48 -10.73 -25.59
N ALA A 222 8.74 -11.83 -25.79
CA ALA A 222 7.80 -11.99 -26.89
C ALA A 222 6.65 -10.95 -26.85
N GLU A 223 6.12 -10.65 -25.65
CA GLU A 223 5.10 -9.63 -25.46
C GLU A 223 5.62 -8.23 -25.76
N ILE A 224 6.82 -7.88 -25.29
CA ILE A 224 7.44 -6.57 -25.55
C ILE A 224 7.84 -6.41 -27.01
N ALA A 225 8.27 -7.49 -27.66
CA ALA A 225 8.56 -7.50 -29.10
C ALA A 225 7.30 -7.39 -29.97
N GLY A 226 6.11 -7.46 -29.38
CA GLY A 226 4.85 -7.41 -30.11
C GLY A 226 4.58 -8.65 -30.97
N GLU A 227 5.15 -9.80 -30.60
CA GLU A 227 4.91 -11.06 -31.30
C GLU A 227 3.44 -11.47 -31.21
N ALA A 228 2.89 -11.98 -32.30
CA ALA A 228 1.53 -12.50 -32.35
C ALA A 228 1.31 -13.65 -31.33
N GLY A 229 0.05 -13.86 -30.92
CA GLY A 229 -0.34 -15.00 -30.09
C GLY A 229 -0.31 -14.76 -28.58
N SER A 230 -0.51 -13.53 -28.11
CA SER A 230 -0.57 -13.20 -26.67
C SER A 230 -1.61 -14.03 -25.90
N GLU A 231 -2.80 -14.26 -26.47
CA GLU A 231 -3.84 -15.13 -25.85
C GLU A 231 -3.37 -16.58 -25.72
N ALA A 232 -2.71 -17.12 -26.76
CA ALA A 232 -2.17 -18.47 -26.73
C ALA A 232 -1.04 -18.59 -25.68
N ARG A 233 -0.17 -17.57 -25.56
CA ARG A 233 0.84 -17.52 -24.51
C ARG A 233 0.20 -17.47 -23.12
N LEU A 234 -0.78 -16.62 -22.90
CA LEU A 234 -1.51 -16.56 -21.63
C LEU A 234 -2.13 -17.91 -21.30
N SER A 235 -2.82 -18.55 -22.24
CA SER A 235 -3.41 -19.87 -22.07
C SER A 235 -2.36 -20.93 -21.71
N THR A 236 -1.20 -20.93 -22.36
CA THR A 236 -0.10 -21.84 -22.04
C THR A 236 0.45 -21.58 -20.63
N LEU A 237 0.66 -20.33 -20.26
CA LEU A 237 1.18 -19.95 -18.94
C LEU A 237 0.20 -20.26 -17.81
N THR A 238 -1.11 -20.07 -18.03
CA THR A 238 -2.14 -20.40 -17.03
C THR A 238 -2.33 -21.91 -16.84
N ALA A 239 -1.94 -22.72 -17.84
CA ALA A 239 -1.88 -24.18 -17.75
C ALA A 239 -0.59 -24.70 -17.10
N ASP A 240 0.44 -23.87 -16.95
CA ASP A 240 1.71 -24.22 -16.30
C ASP A 240 1.54 -24.27 -14.78
N THR A 241 1.41 -25.48 -14.23
CA THR A 241 1.18 -25.69 -12.80
C THR A 241 2.34 -25.21 -11.91
N GLU A 242 3.58 -25.26 -12.41
CA GLU A 242 4.74 -24.75 -11.67
C GLU A 242 4.69 -23.22 -11.59
N LEU A 243 4.35 -22.55 -12.71
CA LEU A 243 4.19 -21.10 -12.73
C LEU A 243 3.06 -20.66 -11.80
N MET A 244 1.94 -21.37 -11.79
CA MET A 244 0.83 -21.08 -10.88
C MET A 244 1.26 -21.22 -9.43
N ALA A 245 1.89 -22.33 -9.04
CA ALA A 245 2.36 -22.55 -7.68
C ALA A 245 3.42 -21.50 -7.26
N PHE A 246 4.32 -21.14 -8.16
CA PHE A 246 5.31 -20.08 -7.90
C PHE A 246 4.65 -18.71 -7.72
N THR A 247 3.68 -18.37 -8.55
CA THR A 247 2.91 -17.11 -8.46
C THR A 247 2.12 -17.04 -7.14
N GLU A 248 1.42 -18.11 -6.78
CA GLU A 248 0.70 -18.23 -5.50
C GLU A 248 1.65 -18.02 -4.31
N SER A 249 2.88 -18.56 -4.38
CA SER A 249 3.87 -18.40 -3.31
C SER A 249 4.23 -16.94 -3.01
N HIS A 250 4.16 -16.04 -4.00
CA HIS A 250 4.40 -14.60 -3.80
C HIS A 250 3.25 -13.94 -3.02
N VAL A 251 2.00 -14.31 -3.34
CA VAL A 251 0.83 -13.83 -2.60
C VAL A 251 0.87 -14.33 -1.16
N VAL A 252 1.19 -15.62 -0.97
CA VAL A 252 1.34 -16.23 0.36
C VAL A 252 2.43 -15.52 1.17
N ALA A 253 3.57 -15.17 0.56
CA ALA A 253 4.61 -14.42 1.25
C ALA A 253 4.13 -13.04 1.77
N SER A 254 3.31 -12.34 0.98
CA SER A 254 2.69 -11.08 1.41
C SER A 254 1.67 -11.28 2.54
N ILE A 255 0.88 -12.35 2.48
CA ILE A 255 -0.03 -12.73 3.57
C ILE A 255 0.74 -13.06 4.86
N GLU A 256 1.85 -13.78 4.74
CA GLU A 256 2.71 -14.13 5.88
C GLU A 256 3.34 -12.88 6.52
N LEU A 257 3.76 -11.89 5.71
CA LEU A 257 4.24 -10.60 6.21
C LEU A 257 3.16 -9.89 7.04
N VAL A 258 1.94 -9.81 6.54
CA VAL A 258 0.82 -9.18 7.29
C VAL A 258 0.52 -9.93 8.57
N ARG A 259 0.54 -11.27 8.52
CA ARG A 259 0.37 -12.12 9.72
C ARG A 259 1.49 -11.90 10.74
N ALA A 260 2.73 -11.74 10.28
CA ALA A 260 3.87 -11.43 11.16
C ALA A 260 3.71 -10.08 11.85
N VAL A 261 3.27 -9.05 11.13
CA VAL A 261 2.92 -7.73 11.71
C VAL A 261 1.87 -7.91 12.80
N ARG A 262 0.76 -8.56 12.48
CA ARG A 262 -0.33 -8.76 13.44
C ARG A 262 0.07 -9.56 14.66
N ALA A 263 0.83 -10.64 14.47
CA ALA A 263 1.34 -11.46 15.57
C ALA A 263 2.27 -10.66 16.49
N ARG A 264 3.08 -9.75 15.92
CA ARG A 264 4.01 -8.92 16.68
C ARG A 264 3.33 -7.77 17.42
N LEU A 265 2.22 -7.24 16.90
CA LEU A 265 1.40 -6.23 17.56
C LEU A 265 0.53 -6.78 18.70
N GLY A 266 0.13 -8.05 18.64
CA GLY A 266 -0.79 -8.69 19.58
C GLY A 266 -2.21 -8.86 19.04
N SER A 267 -3.04 -9.64 19.76
CA SER A 267 -4.36 -10.09 19.31
C SER A 267 -5.37 -8.95 19.10
N ASP A 268 -5.24 -7.89 19.87
CA ASP A 268 -6.23 -6.79 19.91
C ASP A 268 -5.90 -5.66 18.94
N ALA A 269 -4.69 -5.72 18.33
CA ALA A 269 -4.25 -4.71 17.40
C ALA A 269 -5.11 -4.67 16.12
N GLN A 270 -5.46 -3.46 15.71
CA GLN A 270 -6.16 -3.22 14.46
C GLN A 270 -5.14 -3.07 13.32
N VAL A 271 -5.32 -3.85 12.27
CA VAL A 271 -4.46 -3.80 11.08
C VAL A 271 -5.34 -3.72 9.85
N SER A 272 -5.10 -2.72 9.02
CA SER A 272 -5.76 -2.59 7.72
C SER A 272 -4.77 -2.69 6.56
N CYS A 273 -5.29 -3.06 5.42
CA CYS A 273 -4.52 -3.08 4.18
C CYS A 273 -5.44 -3.01 2.96
N ASN A 274 -4.90 -2.46 1.87
CA ASN A 274 -5.52 -2.58 0.56
C ASN A 274 -5.34 -4.03 0.04
N VAL A 275 -6.45 -4.66 -0.29
CA VAL A 275 -6.49 -6.07 -0.73
C VAL A 275 -6.61 -6.11 -2.25
N ALA A 276 -5.46 -6.23 -2.91
CA ALA A 276 -5.36 -6.46 -4.34
C ALA A 276 -4.12 -7.29 -4.63
N THR A 277 -4.15 -8.12 -5.68
CA THR A 277 -2.96 -8.81 -6.16
C THR A 277 -2.61 -8.36 -7.56
N PRO A 278 -1.32 -8.26 -7.91
CA PRO A 278 -0.91 -7.94 -9.28
C PRO A 278 -1.01 -9.15 -10.23
N TYR A 279 -1.53 -10.29 -9.76
CA TYR A 279 -1.46 -11.58 -10.45
C TYR A 279 -2.80 -12.12 -10.95
N ARG A 280 -3.92 -11.40 -10.75
CA ARG A 280 -5.27 -11.88 -11.13
C ARG A 280 -5.36 -12.34 -12.59
N ALA A 281 -4.73 -11.62 -13.51
CA ALA A 281 -4.70 -11.99 -14.92
C ALA A 281 -4.01 -13.33 -15.22
N LEU A 282 -3.07 -13.74 -14.36
CA LEU A 282 -2.33 -14.98 -14.47
C LEU A 282 -2.97 -16.12 -13.68
N LEU A 283 -3.37 -15.86 -12.44
CA LEU A 283 -3.97 -16.88 -11.55
C LEU A 283 -5.40 -17.25 -11.94
N GLY A 284 -6.10 -16.35 -12.63
CA GLY A 284 -7.54 -16.47 -12.86
C GLY A 284 -8.35 -16.15 -11.60
N GLU A 285 -9.64 -15.93 -11.77
CA GLU A 285 -10.52 -15.42 -10.71
C GLU A 285 -10.58 -16.36 -9.49
N THR A 286 -10.82 -17.63 -9.70
CA THR A 286 -11.04 -18.59 -8.59
C THR A 286 -9.82 -18.70 -7.65
N ARG A 287 -8.61 -18.75 -8.20
CA ARG A 287 -7.38 -18.86 -7.40
C ARG A 287 -7.06 -17.53 -6.71
N ASP A 288 -7.18 -16.43 -7.44
CA ASP A 288 -6.95 -15.09 -6.90
C ASP A 288 -7.92 -14.79 -5.75
N ASP A 289 -9.21 -15.12 -5.92
CA ASP A 289 -10.23 -14.94 -4.89
C ASP A 289 -9.95 -15.76 -3.63
N ALA A 290 -9.50 -17.00 -3.77
CA ALA A 290 -9.12 -17.83 -2.63
C ALA A 290 -7.93 -17.23 -1.85
N LEU A 291 -6.94 -16.70 -2.55
CA LEU A 291 -5.79 -16.01 -1.95
C LEU A 291 -6.20 -14.70 -1.28
N LEU A 292 -7.07 -13.91 -1.92
CA LEU A 292 -7.63 -12.69 -1.34
C LEU A 292 -8.42 -12.99 -0.07
N GLY A 293 -9.19 -14.09 -0.02
CA GLY A 293 -9.85 -14.56 1.21
C GLY A 293 -8.86 -14.84 2.33
N GLY A 294 -7.74 -15.50 2.02
CA GLY A 294 -6.63 -15.72 2.96
C GLY A 294 -6.00 -14.42 3.47
N TYR A 295 -5.89 -13.43 2.59
CA TYR A 295 -5.38 -12.12 2.90
C TYR A 295 -6.33 -11.33 3.82
N ILE A 296 -7.64 -11.27 3.48
CA ILE A 296 -8.67 -10.62 4.30
C ILE A 296 -8.71 -11.23 5.70
N SER A 297 -8.49 -12.53 5.82
CA SER A 297 -8.43 -13.20 7.13
C SER A 297 -7.26 -12.75 8.00
N ALA A 298 -6.18 -12.26 7.40
CA ALA A 298 -4.99 -11.79 8.10
C ALA A 298 -5.12 -10.37 8.68
N ILE A 299 -6.09 -9.57 8.21
CA ILE A 299 -6.31 -8.18 8.62
C ILE A 299 -7.57 -8.02 9.47
N THR A 300 -7.75 -6.85 10.07
CA THR A 300 -8.97 -6.51 10.84
C THR A 300 -9.90 -5.57 10.07
N GLN A 301 -9.37 -4.84 9.09
CA GLN A 301 -10.11 -3.89 8.25
C GLN A 301 -9.59 -3.94 6.81
N VAL A 302 -10.49 -3.89 5.84
CA VAL A 302 -10.13 -3.85 4.41
C VAL A 302 -10.15 -2.40 3.93
N ASP A 303 -9.02 -1.97 3.36
CA ASP A 303 -8.90 -0.65 2.74
C ASP A 303 -9.15 -0.75 1.23
N LEU A 304 -10.01 0.10 0.72
CA LEU A 304 -10.37 0.20 -0.68
C LEU A 304 -10.02 1.60 -1.22
N ASN A 305 -9.70 1.70 -2.49
CA ASN A 305 -9.83 2.97 -3.19
C ASN A 305 -11.30 3.19 -3.51
N VAL A 306 -11.81 4.43 -3.39
CA VAL A 306 -13.24 4.73 -3.63
C VAL A 306 -13.72 4.23 -4.99
N LEU A 307 -12.91 4.39 -6.05
CA LEU A 307 -13.28 3.87 -7.37
C LEU A 307 -13.34 2.35 -7.42
N ASN A 308 -12.41 1.67 -6.75
CA ASN A 308 -12.42 0.21 -6.67
C ASN A 308 -13.59 -0.29 -5.82
N ALA A 309 -13.98 0.48 -4.80
CA ALA A 309 -15.16 0.16 -3.99
C ALA A 309 -16.42 0.14 -4.83
N ALA A 310 -16.65 1.19 -5.64
CA ALA A 310 -17.82 1.30 -6.49
C ALA A 310 -17.99 0.18 -7.53
N GLY A 311 -16.88 -0.46 -7.92
CA GLY A 311 -16.86 -1.50 -8.95
C GLY A 311 -16.57 -2.92 -8.46
N ASN A 312 -16.41 -3.16 -7.14
CA ASN A 312 -15.90 -4.45 -6.66
C ASN A 312 -16.81 -5.14 -5.63
N PRO A 313 -17.90 -5.81 -6.08
CA PRO A 313 -18.72 -6.63 -5.21
C PRO A 313 -17.97 -7.83 -4.61
N LEU A 314 -16.82 -8.21 -5.21
CA LEU A 314 -15.98 -9.30 -4.78
C LEU A 314 -15.50 -9.15 -3.33
N ILE A 315 -15.04 -7.97 -2.94
CA ILE A 315 -14.54 -7.73 -1.57
C ILE A 315 -15.66 -7.97 -0.54
N THR A 316 -16.89 -7.55 -0.84
CA THR A 316 -18.04 -7.82 0.03
C THR A 316 -18.34 -9.32 0.10
N ALA A 317 -18.30 -10.02 -1.04
CA ALA A 317 -18.52 -11.46 -1.08
C ALA A 317 -17.43 -12.23 -0.33
N LEU A 318 -16.16 -11.89 -0.53
CA LEU A 318 -15.04 -12.47 0.19
C LEU A 318 -15.11 -12.20 1.70
N ASN A 319 -15.48 -10.98 2.08
CA ASN A 319 -15.64 -10.58 3.47
C ASN A 319 -16.78 -11.35 4.15
N ALA A 320 -17.87 -11.61 3.42
CA ALA A 320 -18.98 -12.42 3.92
C ALA A 320 -18.65 -13.92 4.03
N ALA A 321 -17.68 -14.40 3.26
CA ALA A 321 -17.26 -15.81 3.26
C ALA A 321 -16.31 -16.17 4.43
N ILE A 322 -15.83 -15.21 5.21
CA ILE A 322 -14.95 -15.44 6.37
C ILE A 322 -15.78 -15.43 7.67
N ASP A 323 -15.31 -16.14 8.69
CA ASP A 323 -16.02 -16.28 9.99
C ASP A 323 -16.34 -14.95 10.68
N ARG A 324 -15.50 -13.93 10.43
CA ARG A 324 -15.67 -12.57 11.00
C ARG A 324 -15.54 -11.55 9.89
N PRO A 325 -16.65 -11.03 9.37
CA PRO A 325 -16.63 -9.95 8.38
C PRO A 325 -15.76 -8.78 8.84
N ARG A 326 -15.00 -8.20 7.93
CA ARG A 326 -14.11 -7.06 8.22
C ARG A 326 -14.80 -5.75 7.89
N PRO A 327 -14.68 -4.71 8.73
CA PRO A 327 -15.07 -3.36 8.36
C PRO A 327 -14.39 -2.94 7.05
N LEU A 328 -15.12 -2.19 6.23
CA LEU A 328 -14.62 -1.61 5.00
C LEU A 328 -14.31 -0.13 5.22
N SER A 329 -13.12 0.30 4.78
CA SER A 329 -12.77 1.71 4.63
C SER A 329 -12.52 2.04 3.16
N ALA A 330 -12.68 3.29 2.78
CA ALA A 330 -12.37 3.74 1.43
C ALA A 330 -11.57 5.04 1.42
N LEU A 331 -10.47 5.01 0.68
CA LEU A 331 -9.61 6.16 0.42
C LEU A 331 -10.17 6.97 -0.75
N TYR A 332 -10.46 8.23 -0.53
CA TYR A 332 -10.79 9.19 -1.57
C TYR A 332 -9.55 10.00 -1.95
N VAL A 333 -9.18 9.91 -3.23
CA VAL A 333 -8.09 10.71 -3.83
C VAL A 333 -8.74 11.78 -4.70
N THR A 334 -8.33 13.04 -4.50
CA THR A 334 -8.93 14.15 -5.25
C THR A 334 -8.46 14.23 -6.70
N ILE A 335 -9.25 14.90 -7.54
CA ILE A 335 -8.99 15.11 -8.97
C ILE A 335 -7.65 15.81 -9.26
N HIS A 336 -7.09 16.50 -8.27
CA HIS A 336 -5.87 17.28 -8.43
C HIS A 336 -4.58 16.47 -8.24
N ASN A 337 -4.70 15.15 -8.05
CA ASN A 337 -3.51 14.29 -7.93
C ASN A 337 -3.15 13.63 -9.28
N PRO A 338 -2.32 14.27 -10.12
CA PRO A 338 -1.95 13.73 -11.42
C PRO A 338 -1.12 12.45 -11.32
N THR A 339 -0.48 12.18 -10.18
CA THR A 339 0.35 10.98 -9.97
C THR A 339 -0.49 9.73 -9.77
N VAL A 340 -1.69 9.86 -9.24
CA VAL A 340 -2.61 8.74 -9.01
C VAL A 340 -3.59 8.58 -10.16
N THR A 341 -3.98 9.69 -10.79
CA THR A 341 -5.04 9.70 -11.82
C THR A 341 -4.51 9.55 -13.25
N GLY A 342 -3.19 9.65 -13.49
CA GLY A 342 -2.60 9.40 -14.80
C GLY A 342 -3.24 10.18 -15.96
N GLY A 343 -3.65 11.43 -15.74
CA GLY A 343 -4.20 12.33 -16.76
C GLY A 343 -5.55 11.90 -17.40
N ALA A 344 -5.76 10.61 -17.62
CA ALA A 344 -6.97 10.08 -18.25
C ALA A 344 -8.12 9.85 -17.26
N GLN A 345 -7.84 9.79 -15.96
CA GLN A 345 -8.83 9.48 -14.91
C GLN A 345 -9.39 10.73 -14.21
N THR A 346 -9.00 11.92 -14.63
CA THR A 346 -9.46 13.18 -14.00
C THR A 346 -10.98 13.37 -14.03
N ALA A 347 -11.65 12.86 -15.06
CA ALA A 347 -13.10 12.95 -15.18
C ALA A 347 -13.84 12.08 -14.13
N GLU A 348 -13.22 10.99 -13.66
CA GLU A 348 -13.82 10.08 -12.66
C GLU A 348 -13.76 10.66 -11.25
N PHE A 349 -12.82 11.58 -10.99
CA PHE A 349 -12.63 12.24 -9.70
C PHE A 349 -13.13 13.70 -9.69
N GLY A 350 -13.77 14.16 -10.75
CA GLY A 350 -14.31 15.52 -10.83
C GLY A 350 -15.23 15.87 -9.66
N PRO A 351 -15.38 17.17 -9.32
CA PRO A 351 -16.26 17.60 -8.22
C PRO A 351 -17.68 17.04 -8.31
N ASP A 352 -18.21 16.93 -9.54
CA ASP A 352 -19.54 16.38 -9.81
C ASP A 352 -19.63 14.86 -9.57
N ARG A 353 -18.50 14.16 -9.51
CA ARG A 353 -18.41 12.71 -9.26
C ARG A 353 -18.12 12.36 -7.81
N MET A 354 -17.70 13.32 -6.99
CA MET A 354 -17.33 13.08 -5.59
C MET A 354 -18.45 12.42 -4.80
N LEU A 355 -19.62 13.03 -4.75
CA LEU A 355 -20.75 12.48 -3.99
C LEU A 355 -21.25 11.14 -4.57
N PRO A 356 -21.44 10.95 -5.89
CA PRO A 356 -21.79 9.65 -6.44
C PRO A 356 -20.80 8.54 -6.11
N ASN A 357 -19.50 8.80 -6.19
CA ASN A 357 -18.46 7.80 -5.88
C ASN A 357 -18.43 7.44 -4.39
N LEU A 358 -18.55 8.43 -3.51
CA LEU A 358 -18.65 8.19 -2.07
C LEU A 358 -19.95 7.43 -1.70
N GLN A 359 -21.08 7.75 -2.35
CA GLN A 359 -22.33 7.04 -2.13
C GLN A 359 -22.24 5.58 -2.58
N ALA A 360 -21.67 5.32 -3.76
CA ALA A 360 -21.46 3.95 -4.23
C ALA A 360 -20.58 3.12 -3.27
N ALA A 361 -19.56 3.73 -2.66
CA ALA A 361 -18.77 3.07 -1.62
C ALA A 361 -19.60 2.82 -0.34
N ALA A 362 -20.43 3.80 0.07
CA ALA A 362 -21.30 3.65 1.24
C ALA A 362 -22.33 2.52 1.04
N ASP A 363 -22.90 2.39 -0.17
CA ASP A 363 -23.85 1.33 -0.54
C ASP A 363 -23.22 -0.07 -0.50
N LEU A 364 -21.89 -0.16 -0.70
CA LEU A 364 -21.12 -1.41 -0.49
C LEU A 364 -20.84 -1.73 0.99
N GLY A 365 -21.29 -0.89 1.90
CA GLY A 365 -21.06 -1.09 3.34
C GLY A 365 -19.79 -0.43 3.88
N VAL A 366 -19.14 0.45 3.12
CA VAL A 366 -18.03 1.27 3.66
C VAL A 366 -18.58 2.16 4.77
N ARG A 367 -17.88 2.17 5.91
CA ARG A 367 -18.26 2.98 7.09
C ARG A 367 -17.12 3.89 7.57
N GLU A 368 -15.95 3.80 6.97
CA GLU A 368 -14.85 4.73 7.17
C GLU A 368 -14.39 5.33 5.84
N PHE A 369 -14.29 6.65 5.78
CA PHE A 369 -13.85 7.38 4.59
C PHE A 369 -12.61 8.20 4.94
N SER A 370 -11.54 8.00 4.16
CA SER A 370 -10.25 8.66 4.34
C SER A 370 -9.98 9.61 3.17
N LEU A 371 -9.51 10.82 3.46
CA LEU A 371 -9.10 11.80 2.45
C LEU A 371 -7.59 11.77 2.25
N TYR A 372 -7.13 11.62 1.03
CA TYR A 372 -5.72 11.77 0.67
C TYR A 372 -5.47 13.12 0.01
N ASN A 373 -4.64 13.96 0.50
CA ASN A 373 -3.88 14.06 1.75
C ASN A 373 -4.06 15.49 2.28
N PHE A 374 -4.23 15.67 3.60
CA PHE A 374 -4.49 16.99 4.21
C PHE A 374 -3.39 18.02 3.86
N GLY A 375 -2.12 17.60 3.90
CA GLY A 375 -0.98 18.47 3.63
C GLY A 375 -0.89 18.94 2.17
N LEU A 376 -1.45 18.16 1.23
CA LEU A 376 -1.37 18.42 -0.21
C LEU A 376 -2.57 19.19 -0.77
N LEU A 377 -3.63 19.38 0.03
CA LEU A 377 -4.89 19.93 -0.44
C LEU A 377 -5.13 21.36 0.05
N PRO A 378 -5.69 22.22 -0.80
CA PRO A 378 -6.30 23.47 -0.35
C PRO A 378 -7.46 23.21 0.61
N ASP A 379 -7.69 24.13 1.50
CA ASP A 379 -8.76 24.05 2.50
C ASP A 379 -10.17 23.93 1.88
N ALA A 380 -10.36 24.50 0.69
CA ALA A 380 -11.62 24.39 -0.06
C ALA A 380 -11.95 22.94 -0.43
N ASP A 381 -10.95 22.12 -0.81
CA ASP A 381 -11.14 20.73 -1.20
C ASP A 381 -11.46 19.86 0.03
N VAL A 382 -10.82 20.13 1.17
CA VAL A 382 -11.14 19.47 2.44
C VAL A 382 -12.60 19.74 2.83
N ARG A 383 -13.05 21.00 2.75
CA ARG A 383 -14.46 21.34 3.03
C ARG A 383 -15.41 20.70 2.03
N ALA A 384 -15.06 20.62 0.75
CA ALA A 384 -15.89 19.97 -0.27
C ALA A 384 -16.07 18.48 0.03
N PHE A 385 -15.02 17.79 0.43
CA PHE A 385 -15.06 16.38 0.85
C PHE A 385 -15.98 16.19 2.06
N MET A 386 -15.79 16.97 3.13
CA MET A 386 -16.61 16.89 4.33
C MET A 386 -18.09 17.20 4.06
N LYS A 387 -18.36 18.18 3.17
CA LYS A 387 -19.71 18.48 2.71
C LYS A 387 -20.34 17.30 1.94
N ALA A 388 -19.58 16.65 1.04
CA ALA A 388 -20.07 15.48 0.31
C ALA A 388 -20.41 14.32 1.27
N LEU A 389 -19.53 14.06 2.27
CA LEU A 389 -19.79 13.04 3.28
C LEU A 389 -21.06 13.31 4.11
N SER A 390 -21.35 14.56 4.42
CA SER A 390 -22.56 14.94 5.18
C SER A 390 -23.87 14.70 4.41
N GLN A 391 -23.78 14.47 3.09
CA GLN A 391 -24.92 14.20 2.20
C GLN A 391 -25.15 12.71 1.93
N LEU A 392 -24.25 11.83 2.42
CA LEU A 392 -24.38 10.39 2.24
C LEU A 392 -25.64 9.87 2.93
N ARG A 393 -26.34 8.99 2.23
CA ARG A 393 -27.42 8.18 2.78
C ARG A 393 -26.82 6.87 3.24
N LEU A 394 -26.89 6.60 4.54
CA LEU A 394 -26.40 5.37 5.14
C LEU A 394 -27.64 4.54 5.51
N GLU A 395 -27.81 3.39 4.87
CA GLU A 395 -28.79 2.38 5.24
C GLU A 395 -28.34 1.55 6.45
#